data_8997bc1f2a3b26a78c74f2a0da0466a5
#
_entry.id   8997bc1f2a3b26a78c74f2a0da0466a5
#
_cell.length_a   1.000
_cell.length_b   1.000
_cell.length_c   1.000
_cell.angle_alpha   90.00
_cell.angle_beta   90.00
_cell.angle_gamma   90.00
#
_symmetry.space_group_name_H-M   'P 1'
#
loop_
_entity.id
_entity.type
_entity.pdbx_description
1 polymer ?
#
loop_
_entity_poly.entity_id
_entity_poly.type
_entity_poly.pdbx_seq_one_letter_code
_entity_poly.pdbx_strand_id
1 'polypeptide(L)'
;MKMYRRDFIKIISAAVGYSALGAGLMASSRGQSTSTQNSLVFDAMGEIRDVYPRKLIKEILHSGLNAITVTLCDPKTFEHEAFEAAKDGILHYDRLIAKYPDLYTKAIKVSDINISRQESKLAIFYLFQNSTQFSRDLDLVDTFYELGVRSTQITYNYQNWAGAGCKERTGAGLTYFGLELVEKMNEVGMLIDLSHTNMQTMSDTVDASKVPVIVSHTACEAVYKNIRNTTDENMRFVANKGGVIGICQIRPFVTNIRKGAFEHYLNHIEHAIKVAGIDHVSIGSDRDHRVIEMSDEYIAELKREEGNNFDTSHWPLFIDELNGPRRMEVIWDGLKKRGFSERELEKVMGLNNYRIYKEVVG
;
A
#
# COMPACT_ATOMS: atom_id res chain seq x y z
N MET A 1 -10.68 0.81 31.65
CA MET A 1 -11.65 -0.02 30.92
C MET A 1 -11.40 0.26 29.43
N LYS A 2 -10.56 -0.57 28.78
CA LYS A 2 -10.21 -0.40 27.35
C LYS A 2 -11.42 -0.83 26.53
N MET A 3 -12.01 0.10 25.79
CA MET A 3 -13.08 -0.20 24.84
C MET A 3 -12.45 -0.85 23.59
N TYR A 4 -12.81 -2.08 23.32
CA TYR A 4 -12.40 -2.79 22.11
C TYR A 4 -13.14 -2.23 20.89
N ARG A 5 -12.54 -2.28 19.68
CA ARG A 5 -13.11 -1.92 18.36
C ARG A 5 -14.54 -2.42 18.10
N ARG A 6 -15.02 -3.39 18.88
CA ARG A 6 -16.39 -3.97 18.80
C ARG A 6 -17.53 -3.03 19.19
N ASP A 7 -17.28 -2.00 19.99
CA ASP A 7 -18.36 -1.13 20.51
C ASP A 7 -18.68 0.05 19.58
N PHE A 8 -17.88 0.25 18.53
CA PHE A 8 -18.02 1.36 17.59
C PHE A 8 -19.11 1.16 16.51
N ILE A 9 -19.59 -0.05 16.32
CA ILE A 9 -20.57 -0.38 15.25
C ILE A 9 -22.02 0.02 15.63
N LYS A 10 -22.29 0.44 16.85
CA LYS A 10 -23.69 0.65 17.34
C LYS A 10 -24.19 2.09 17.37
N ILE A 11 -23.43 3.11 16.99
CA ILE A 11 -23.82 4.53 17.23
C ILE A 11 -24.10 5.35 15.96
N ILE A 12 -24.03 4.83 14.75
CA ILE A 12 -24.38 5.63 13.57
C ILE A 12 -25.59 5.02 12.85
N SER A 13 -26.77 5.23 13.45
CA SER A 13 -28.06 5.10 12.77
C SER A 13 -28.99 6.18 13.26
N ALA A 14 -28.75 7.43 12.89
CA ALA A 14 -29.78 8.50 12.89
C ALA A 14 -29.25 9.78 12.22
N ALA A 15 -30.08 10.29 11.34
CA ALA A 15 -30.08 11.63 10.74
C ALA A 15 -29.38 11.79 9.38
N VAL A 16 -30.13 11.48 8.33
CA VAL A 16 -29.96 12.07 6.99
C VAL A 16 -31.06 13.12 6.82
N GLY A 17 -30.66 14.38 6.81
CA GLY A 17 -31.49 15.48 6.31
C GLY A 17 -30.89 15.98 5.00
N TYR A 18 -31.56 15.70 3.87
CA TYR A 18 -31.21 16.23 2.58
C TYR A 18 -31.65 17.69 2.46
N SER A 19 -30.72 18.60 2.13
CA SER A 19 -31.06 19.85 1.45
C SER A 19 -30.31 19.91 0.13
N ALA A 20 -31.08 19.77 -0.95
CA ALA A 20 -30.61 19.97 -2.31
C ALA A 20 -30.53 21.46 -2.64
N LEU A 21 -29.38 21.91 -3.13
CA LEU A 21 -29.29 23.05 -4.08
C LEU A 21 -27.83 23.19 -4.52
N GLY A 22 -27.59 22.96 -5.80
CA GLY A 22 -26.28 23.17 -6.45
C GLY A 22 -26.08 22.31 -7.68
N ALA A 23 -27.04 22.31 -8.62
CA ALA A 23 -26.84 21.69 -9.95
C ALA A 23 -25.94 22.62 -10.79
N GLY A 24 -24.66 22.28 -10.88
CA GLY A 24 -23.72 22.85 -11.83
C GLY A 24 -23.20 21.78 -12.76
N LEU A 25 -23.64 21.80 -14.00
CA LEU A 25 -23.22 21.07 -15.20
C LEU A 25 -21.97 20.18 -15.06
N MET A 26 -22.17 18.89 -14.83
CA MET A 26 -21.26 17.84 -15.23
C MET A 26 -21.78 17.29 -16.56
N ALA A 27 -21.15 17.70 -17.66
CA ALA A 27 -21.39 17.13 -18.96
C ALA A 27 -21.12 15.62 -18.90
N SER A 28 -22.14 14.82 -19.15
CA SER A 28 -22.04 13.38 -19.31
C SER A 28 -21.26 13.08 -20.60
N SER A 29 -19.95 12.85 -20.49
CA SER A 29 -19.20 12.18 -21.55
C SER A 29 -19.53 10.69 -21.48
N ARG A 30 -20.43 10.22 -22.35
CA ARG A 30 -20.63 8.80 -22.60
C ARG A 30 -19.35 8.18 -23.17
N GLY A 31 -18.74 7.26 -22.42
CA GLY A 31 -18.24 6.03 -22.97
C GLY A 31 -17.04 6.07 -23.90
N GLN A 32 -15.89 6.61 -23.49
CA GLN A 32 -14.64 5.98 -23.88
C GLN A 32 -14.23 5.07 -22.71
N SER A 33 -14.13 3.74 -23.00
CA SER A 33 -13.48 2.80 -22.09
C SER A 33 -12.11 3.38 -21.73
N THR A 34 -11.90 3.70 -20.46
CA THR A 34 -10.60 4.19 -20.01
C THR A 34 -9.58 3.09 -20.24
N SER A 35 -8.38 3.42 -20.66
CA SER A 35 -7.31 2.45 -20.92
C SER A 35 -6.95 1.61 -19.69
N THR A 36 -7.21 2.10 -18.47
CA THR A 36 -7.10 1.34 -17.22
C THR A 36 -8.03 0.13 -17.15
N GLN A 37 -9.21 0.16 -17.76
CA GLN A 37 -10.15 -0.98 -17.73
C GLN A 37 -9.66 -2.21 -18.52
N ASN A 38 -8.80 -2.01 -19.51
CA ASN A 38 -8.26 -3.08 -20.35
C ASN A 38 -6.87 -3.56 -19.84
N SER A 39 -6.22 -2.78 -18.98
CA SER A 39 -4.89 -3.05 -18.46
C SER A 39 -4.95 -3.70 -17.07
N LEU A 40 -3.87 -4.33 -16.66
CA LEU A 40 -3.71 -4.79 -15.29
C LEU A 40 -3.32 -3.60 -14.39
N VAL A 41 -4.13 -3.29 -13.39
CA VAL A 41 -3.81 -2.31 -12.35
C VAL A 41 -3.67 -3.02 -11.01
N PHE A 42 -2.49 -2.91 -10.40
CA PHE A 42 -2.16 -3.55 -9.14
C PHE A 42 -1.51 -2.54 -8.19
N ASP A 43 -2.23 -2.17 -7.14
CA ASP A 43 -1.73 -1.31 -6.06
C ASP A 43 -0.88 -2.14 -5.09
N ALA A 44 0.42 -1.87 -5.03
CA ALA A 44 1.37 -2.62 -4.20
C ALA A 44 1.06 -2.54 -2.69
N MET A 45 0.42 -1.45 -2.25
CA MET A 45 -0.08 -1.28 -0.89
C MET A 45 -1.12 -0.16 -0.86
N GLY A 46 -2.29 -0.47 -0.33
CA GLY A 46 -3.40 0.46 -0.12
C GLY A 46 -4.42 -0.09 0.88
N GLU A 47 -5.56 0.55 1.00
CA GLU A 47 -6.56 0.20 2.01
C GLU A 47 -7.87 -0.25 1.37
N ILE A 48 -8.45 -1.31 1.93
CA ILE A 48 -9.84 -1.71 1.73
C ILE A 48 -10.48 -1.82 3.10
N ARG A 49 -11.55 -1.06 3.33
CA ARG A 49 -12.19 -0.97 4.65
C ARG A 49 -13.59 -1.58 4.65
N ASP A 50 -14.01 -2.13 5.78
CA ASP A 50 -15.34 -2.75 5.99
C ASP A 50 -16.50 -1.75 5.89
N VAL A 51 -16.21 -0.46 6.09
CA VAL A 51 -17.17 0.64 5.94
C VAL A 51 -17.49 1.02 4.49
N TYR A 52 -16.79 0.43 3.50
CA TYR A 52 -17.05 0.74 2.10
C TYR A 52 -18.43 0.23 1.67
N PRO A 53 -19.33 1.11 1.20
CA PRO A 53 -20.57 0.67 0.59
C PRO A 53 -20.29 -0.02 -0.76
N ARG A 54 -21.16 -0.95 -1.16
CA ARG A 54 -21.02 -1.68 -2.45
C ARG A 54 -20.85 -0.75 -3.66
N LYS A 55 -21.46 0.42 -3.63
CA LYS A 55 -21.32 1.42 -4.70
C LYS A 55 -19.87 1.86 -4.84
N LEU A 56 -19.19 2.20 -3.72
CA LEU A 56 -17.77 2.59 -3.72
C LEU A 56 -16.88 1.46 -4.25
N ILE A 57 -17.12 0.22 -3.80
CA ILE A 57 -16.34 -0.94 -4.27
C ILE A 57 -16.47 -1.10 -5.80
N LYS A 58 -17.68 -0.95 -6.33
CA LYS A 58 -17.92 -1.00 -7.80
C LYS A 58 -17.25 0.17 -8.53
N GLU A 59 -17.17 1.36 -7.93
CA GLU A 59 -16.43 2.49 -8.50
C GLU A 59 -14.92 2.22 -8.53
N ILE A 60 -14.36 1.62 -7.48
CA ILE A 60 -12.95 1.19 -7.43
C ILE A 60 -12.66 0.19 -8.56
N LEU A 61 -13.49 -0.84 -8.71
CA LEU A 61 -13.35 -1.82 -9.80
C LEU A 61 -13.48 -1.17 -11.18
N HIS A 62 -14.43 -0.24 -11.33
CA HIS A 62 -14.64 0.49 -12.58
C HIS A 62 -13.46 1.40 -12.94
N SER A 63 -12.71 1.91 -11.96
CA SER A 63 -11.47 2.66 -12.20
C SER A 63 -10.30 1.79 -12.69
N GLY A 64 -10.51 0.49 -12.81
CA GLY A 64 -9.57 -0.48 -13.36
C GLY A 64 -8.73 -1.21 -12.31
N LEU A 65 -8.88 -0.93 -11.00
CA LEU A 65 -8.11 -1.65 -9.97
C LEU A 65 -8.48 -3.14 -9.96
N ASN A 66 -7.49 -4.01 -10.21
CA ASN A 66 -7.67 -5.46 -10.30
C ASN A 66 -7.08 -6.20 -9.09
N ALA A 67 -6.00 -5.68 -8.53
CA ALA A 67 -5.33 -6.26 -7.37
C ALA A 67 -4.85 -5.17 -6.42
N ILE A 68 -4.83 -5.50 -5.14
CA ILE A 68 -4.33 -4.63 -4.09
C ILE A 68 -3.72 -5.47 -2.98
N THR A 69 -2.63 -4.99 -2.39
CA THR A 69 -2.10 -5.53 -1.15
C THR A 69 -2.58 -4.67 0.01
N VAL A 70 -3.11 -5.28 1.07
CA VAL A 70 -3.67 -4.57 2.22
C VAL A 70 -2.93 -4.90 3.50
N THR A 71 -2.77 -3.90 4.37
CA THR A 71 -2.25 -4.13 5.72
C THR A 71 -3.32 -4.77 6.62
N LEU A 72 -2.93 -5.81 7.36
CA LEU A 72 -3.85 -6.60 8.15
C LEU A 72 -4.11 -6.02 9.55
N CYS A 73 -3.12 -5.36 10.14
CA CYS A 73 -3.19 -4.93 11.53
C CYS A 73 -2.33 -3.69 11.81
N ASP A 74 -2.47 -3.10 12.99
CA ASP A 74 -1.65 -1.97 13.44
C ASP A 74 -0.17 -2.40 13.52
N PRO A 75 0.73 -1.78 12.73
CA PRO A 75 2.15 -2.13 12.72
C PRO A 75 2.92 -1.64 13.97
N LYS A 76 2.28 -0.91 14.86
CA LYS A 76 2.88 -0.35 16.09
C LYS A 76 2.75 -1.30 17.29
N THR A 77 2.18 -2.49 17.10
CA THR A 77 2.05 -3.53 18.14
C THR A 77 3.30 -4.40 18.22
N PHE A 78 3.58 -4.94 19.42
CA PHE A 78 4.73 -5.78 19.69
C PHE A 78 4.35 -7.04 20.47
N GLU A 79 5.20 -8.05 20.45
CA GLU A 79 5.10 -9.29 21.23
C GLU A 79 3.73 -9.96 21.05
N HIS A 80 3.13 -10.40 22.14
CA HIS A 80 1.83 -11.07 22.14
C HIS A 80 0.71 -10.21 21.53
N GLU A 81 0.72 -8.89 21.72
CA GLU A 81 -0.28 -7.99 21.10
C GLU A 81 -0.14 -8.00 19.57
N ALA A 82 1.07 -8.09 19.02
CA ALA A 82 1.28 -8.15 17.58
C ALA A 82 0.75 -9.45 16.96
N PHE A 83 0.98 -10.59 17.62
CA PHE A 83 0.43 -11.89 17.19
C PHE A 83 -1.10 -11.90 17.20
N GLU A 84 -1.72 -11.44 18.28
CA GLU A 84 -3.18 -11.37 18.36
C GLU A 84 -3.77 -10.40 17.33
N ALA A 85 -3.14 -9.23 17.12
CA ALA A 85 -3.54 -8.27 16.10
C ALA A 85 -3.47 -8.87 14.69
N ALA A 86 -2.44 -9.67 14.40
CA ALA A 86 -2.28 -10.37 13.13
C ALA A 86 -3.42 -11.36 12.87
N LYS A 87 -3.75 -12.20 13.86
CA LYS A 87 -4.87 -13.15 13.78
C LYS A 87 -6.20 -12.43 13.56
N ASP A 88 -6.47 -11.40 14.37
CA ASP A 88 -7.70 -10.62 14.27
C ASP A 88 -7.81 -9.94 12.91
N GLY A 89 -6.70 -9.43 12.36
CA GLY A 89 -6.64 -8.82 11.03
C GLY A 89 -6.95 -9.81 9.92
N ILE A 90 -6.35 -11.00 9.94
CA ILE A 90 -6.65 -12.07 8.97
C ILE A 90 -8.13 -12.43 9.03
N LEU A 91 -8.67 -12.70 10.21
CA LEU A 91 -10.08 -13.05 10.39
C LEU A 91 -11.02 -11.91 9.96
N HIS A 92 -10.62 -10.67 10.16
CA HIS A 92 -11.38 -9.49 9.72
C HIS A 92 -11.52 -9.47 8.20
N TYR A 93 -10.39 -9.57 7.46
CA TYR A 93 -10.41 -9.56 6.01
C TYR A 93 -11.06 -10.82 5.41
N ASP A 94 -10.85 -11.99 6.01
CA ASP A 94 -11.53 -13.23 5.57
C ASP A 94 -13.06 -13.09 5.67
N ARG A 95 -13.57 -12.47 6.76
CA ARG A 95 -15.00 -12.16 6.92
C ARG A 95 -15.49 -11.10 5.94
N LEU A 96 -14.68 -10.06 5.67
CA LEU A 96 -15.01 -9.02 4.69
C LEU A 96 -15.14 -9.60 3.28
N ILE A 97 -14.20 -10.45 2.87
CA ILE A 97 -14.23 -11.13 1.58
C ILE A 97 -15.43 -12.08 1.50
N ALA A 98 -15.67 -12.86 2.54
CA ALA A 98 -16.84 -13.75 2.61
C ALA A 98 -18.18 -13.00 2.60
N LYS A 99 -18.23 -11.77 3.08
CA LYS A 99 -19.42 -10.90 3.04
C LYS A 99 -19.73 -10.37 1.61
N TYR A 100 -18.68 -10.20 0.78
CA TYR A 100 -18.81 -9.68 -0.58
C TYR A 100 -18.11 -10.59 -1.60
N PRO A 101 -18.51 -11.87 -1.71
CA PRO A 101 -17.83 -12.86 -2.55
C PRO A 101 -17.96 -12.59 -4.05
N ASP A 102 -18.89 -11.72 -4.43
CA ASP A 102 -19.07 -11.19 -5.79
C ASP A 102 -18.23 -9.96 -6.12
N LEU A 103 -17.51 -9.39 -5.14
CA LEU A 103 -16.70 -8.18 -5.32
C LEU A 103 -15.23 -8.40 -4.95
N TYR A 104 -14.92 -9.35 -4.06
CA TYR A 104 -13.59 -9.60 -3.54
C TYR A 104 -13.17 -11.07 -3.70
N THR A 105 -11.87 -11.27 -3.86
CA THR A 105 -11.21 -12.57 -3.80
C THR A 105 -9.97 -12.45 -2.93
N LYS A 106 -9.78 -13.38 -1.98
CA LYS A 106 -8.50 -13.54 -1.28
C LYS A 106 -7.48 -14.10 -2.27
N ALA A 107 -6.41 -13.35 -2.53
CA ALA A 107 -5.36 -13.78 -3.43
C ALA A 107 -4.16 -14.32 -2.64
N ILE A 108 -3.69 -15.49 -3.04
CA ILE A 108 -2.51 -16.14 -2.47
C ILE A 108 -1.44 -16.48 -3.53
N LYS A 109 -1.75 -16.26 -4.79
CA LYS A 109 -0.87 -16.42 -5.96
C LYS A 109 -1.34 -15.53 -7.11
N VAL A 110 -0.49 -15.26 -8.08
CA VAL A 110 -0.82 -14.32 -9.18
C VAL A 110 -1.94 -14.82 -10.10
N SER A 111 -2.14 -16.14 -10.22
CA SER A 111 -3.27 -16.69 -10.98
C SER A 111 -4.63 -16.24 -10.43
N ASP A 112 -4.72 -15.94 -9.12
CA ASP A 112 -5.95 -15.45 -8.49
C ASP A 112 -6.33 -14.05 -9.02
N ILE A 113 -5.34 -13.22 -9.41
CA ILE A 113 -5.59 -11.93 -10.07
C ILE A 113 -6.29 -12.16 -11.41
N ASN A 114 -5.83 -13.13 -12.20
CA ASN A 114 -6.39 -13.41 -13.52
C ASN A 114 -7.83 -13.91 -13.42
N ILE A 115 -8.10 -14.80 -12.45
CA ILE A 115 -9.45 -15.31 -12.17
C ILE A 115 -10.35 -14.16 -11.71
N SER A 116 -9.89 -13.34 -10.76
CA SER A 116 -10.66 -12.20 -10.23
C SER A 116 -11.01 -11.20 -11.33
N ARG A 117 -10.08 -10.90 -12.25
CA ARG A 117 -10.35 -10.02 -13.40
C ARG A 117 -11.45 -10.58 -14.30
N GLN A 118 -11.43 -11.87 -14.60
CA GLN A 118 -12.48 -12.50 -15.43
C GLN A 118 -13.85 -12.44 -14.75
N GLU A 119 -13.87 -12.49 -13.43
CA GLU A 119 -15.09 -12.40 -12.60
C GLU A 119 -15.46 -10.96 -12.21
N SER A 120 -14.69 -9.96 -12.65
CA SER A 120 -14.88 -8.54 -12.28
C SER A 120 -14.82 -8.30 -10.77
N LYS A 121 -13.90 -8.98 -10.09
CA LYS A 121 -13.61 -8.86 -8.65
C LYS A 121 -12.25 -8.22 -8.40
N LEU A 122 -12.06 -7.70 -7.19
CA LEU A 122 -10.77 -7.23 -6.69
C LEU A 122 -10.03 -8.37 -5.99
N ALA A 123 -8.83 -8.68 -6.46
CA ALA A 123 -7.90 -9.60 -5.79
C ALA A 123 -7.20 -8.89 -4.62
N ILE A 124 -7.30 -9.44 -3.41
CA ILE A 124 -6.74 -8.84 -2.19
C ILE A 124 -5.65 -9.75 -1.64
N PHE A 125 -4.39 -9.25 -1.66
CA PHE A 125 -3.24 -9.87 -1.00
C PHE A 125 -3.08 -9.32 0.42
N TYR A 126 -2.57 -10.14 1.32
CA TYR A 126 -2.34 -9.81 2.72
C TYR A 126 -0.89 -9.45 3.00
N LEU A 127 -0.69 -8.36 3.75
CA LEU A 127 0.60 -7.80 4.13
C LEU A 127 0.63 -7.50 5.64
N PHE A 128 1.78 -7.74 6.27
CA PHE A 128 2.14 -7.11 7.53
C PHE A 128 3.09 -5.93 7.29
N GLN A 129 2.74 -4.74 7.80
CA GLN A 129 3.63 -3.56 7.72
C GLN A 129 4.73 -3.56 8.80
N ASN A 130 4.99 -4.69 9.44
CA ASN A 130 6.07 -4.91 10.40
C ASN A 130 6.32 -6.41 10.51
N SER A 131 7.47 -6.81 11.04
CA SER A 131 7.76 -8.22 11.34
C SER A 131 7.58 -8.58 12.83
N THR A 132 7.07 -7.65 13.64
CA THR A 132 6.80 -7.89 15.07
C THR A 132 5.79 -9.01 15.31
N GLN A 133 4.93 -9.33 14.32
CA GLN A 133 3.97 -10.42 14.35
C GLN A 133 4.62 -11.80 14.47
N PHE A 134 5.88 -11.92 14.04
CA PHE A 134 6.66 -13.16 14.17
C PHE A 134 7.36 -13.26 15.53
N SER A 135 7.36 -12.18 16.34
CA SER A 135 8.15 -12.10 17.59
C SER A 135 9.62 -12.46 17.32
N ARG A 136 10.13 -13.56 17.88
CA ARG A 136 11.42 -14.16 17.53
C ARG A 136 11.27 -15.66 17.21
N ASP A 137 10.13 -16.01 16.64
CA ASP A 137 9.76 -17.38 16.30
C ASP A 137 9.56 -17.47 14.78
N LEU A 138 10.54 -18.05 14.09
CA LEU A 138 10.53 -18.19 12.65
C LEU A 138 9.46 -19.18 12.14
N ASP A 139 8.96 -20.09 13.00
CA ASP A 139 7.86 -20.99 12.63
C ASP A 139 6.53 -20.22 12.40
N LEU A 140 6.43 -19.02 12.96
CA LEU A 140 5.29 -18.14 12.69
C LEU A 140 5.29 -17.60 11.26
N VAL A 141 6.40 -17.59 10.56
CA VAL A 141 6.45 -17.22 9.13
C VAL A 141 5.68 -18.24 8.31
N ASP A 142 5.91 -19.55 8.54
CA ASP A 142 5.15 -20.63 7.89
C ASP A 142 3.67 -20.51 8.24
N THR A 143 3.35 -20.37 9.53
CA THR A 143 1.97 -20.27 10.03
C THR A 143 1.21 -19.14 9.33
N PHE A 144 1.76 -17.94 9.27
CA PHE A 144 1.08 -16.82 8.63
C PHE A 144 1.06 -16.94 7.10
N TYR A 145 2.07 -17.57 6.50
CA TYR A 145 2.06 -17.87 5.07
C TYR A 145 0.92 -18.85 4.72
N GLU A 146 0.72 -19.91 5.51
CA GLU A 146 -0.41 -20.84 5.35
C GLU A 146 -1.76 -20.14 5.55
N LEU A 147 -1.85 -19.16 6.45
CA LEU A 147 -3.02 -18.33 6.65
C LEU A 147 -3.25 -17.28 5.54
N GLY A 148 -2.36 -17.20 4.55
CA GLY A 148 -2.53 -16.41 3.35
C GLY A 148 -1.77 -15.08 3.31
N VAL A 149 -0.91 -14.78 4.28
CA VAL A 149 -0.01 -13.62 4.21
C VAL A 149 1.03 -13.86 3.12
N ARG A 150 1.25 -12.90 2.24
CA ARG A 150 2.16 -13.06 1.10
C ARG A 150 3.27 -12.04 1.07
N SER A 151 3.19 -11.00 1.89
CA SER A 151 4.24 -10.00 2.02
C SER A 151 4.38 -9.54 3.47
N THR A 152 5.60 -9.17 3.87
CA THR A 152 5.85 -8.61 5.20
C THR A 152 7.00 -7.60 5.12
N GLN A 153 6.82 -6.45 5.78
CA GLN A 153 7.88 -5.48 5.98
C GLN A 153 8.84 -5.94 7.08
N ILE A 154 10.13 -5.70 6.86
CA ILE A 154 11.16 -6.02 7.86
C ILE A 154 10.96 -5.18 9.13
N THR A 155 10.68 -3.89 8.96
CA THR A 155 10.40 -2.97 10.07
C THR A 155 9.25 -2.03 9.73
N TYR A 156 8.62 -1.46 10.75
CA TYR A 156 7.89 -0.20 10.64
C TYR A 156 8.84 0.99 10.90
N ASN A 157 8.38 2.05 11.53
CA ASN A 157 9.14 3.31 11.66
C ASN A 157 10.35 3.23 12.62
N TYR A 158 10.34 2.33 13.60
CA TYR A 158 11.36 2.22 14.64
C TYR A 158 12.03 0.85 14.61
N GLN A 159 13.00 0.66 15.48
CA GLN A 159 13.69 -0.62 15.62
C GLN A 159 12.76 -1.69 16.17
N ASN A 160 12.90 -2.90 15.61
CA ASN A 160 12.29 -4.13 16.11
C ASN A 160 13.37 -5.22 16.25
N TRP A 161 12.97 -6.48 16.37
CA TRP A 161 13.92 -7.60 16.47
C TRP A 161 14.71 -7.86 15.19
N ALA A 162 14.20 -7.49 14.02
CA ALA A 162 14.81 -7.77 12.72
C ALA A 162 15.74 -6.66 12.22
N GLY A 163 15.47 -5.39 12.53
CA GLY A 163 16.25 -4.28 12.01
C GLY A 163 15.77 -2.92 12.50
N ALA A 164 16.27 -1.87 11.90
CA ALA A 164 15.95 -0.49 12.24
C ALA A 164 15.05 0.18 11.17
N GLY A 165 13.99 0.84 11.62
CA GLY A 165 13.09 1.63 10.77
C GLY A 165 13.62 3.03 10.47
N CYS A 166 12.96 3.72 9.56
CA CYS A 166 13.41 5.02 9.04
C CYS A 166 13.43 6.14 10.09
N LYS A 167 12.69 6.02 11.19
CA LYS A 167 12.66 7.01 12.29
C LYS A 167 13.58 6.62 13.46
N GLU A 168 14.27 5.47 13.36
CA GLU A 168 15.21 5.09 14.40
C GLU A 168 16.39 6.04 14.45
N ARG A 169 16.89 6.32 15.66
CA ARG A 169 18.00 7.25 15.90
C ARG A 169 19.36 6.67 15.51
N THR A 170 19.48 5.37 15.52
CA THR A 170 20.70 4.65 15.16
C THR A 170 20.70 4.28 13.69
N GLY A 171 21.85 4.29 13.04
CA GLY A 171 22.01 3.79 11.67
C GLY A 171 22.19 2.27 11.61
N ALA A 172 21.64 1.52 12.57
CA ALA A 172 21.74 0.06 12.58
C ALA A 172 21.04 -0.54 11.35
N GLY A 173 21.57 -1.64 10.84
CA GLY A 173 20.98 -2.43 9.76
C GLY A 173 20.20 -3.64 10.28
N LEU A 174 20.25 -4.76 9.53
CA LEU A 174 19.69 -6.03 9.97
C LEU A 174 20.40 -6.57 11.21
N THR A 175 19.63 -7.13 12.11
CA THR A 175 20.14 -7.94 13.22
C THR A 175 20.44 -9.37 12.73
N TYR A 176 21.07 -10.20 13.58
CA TYR A 176 21.22 -11.63 13.29
C TYR A 176 19.86 -12.32 13.08
N PHE A 177 18.87 -12.01 13.93
CA PHE A 177 17.50 -12.48 13.74
C PHE A 177 16.91 -11.98 12.40
N GLY A 178 17.20 -10.74 12.03
CA GLY A 178 16.76 -10.19 10.73
C GLY A 178 17.33 -10.97 9.54
N LEU A 179 18.58 -11.40 9.61
CA LEU A 179 19.19 -12.26 8.57
C LEU A 179 18.49 -13.62 8.47
N GLU A 180 18.22 -14.27 9.62
CA GLU A 180 17.48 -15.54 9.67
C GLU A 180 16.04 -15.37 9.17
N LEU A 181 15.40 -14.26 9.50
CA LEU A 181 14.05 -13.94 9.00
C LEU A 181 14.03 -13.76 7.49
N VAL A 182 14.99 -13.03 6.89
CA VAL A 182 15.12 -12.86 5.45
C VAL A 182 15.29 -14.23 4.77
N GLU A 183 16.13 -15.09 5.30
CA GLU A 183 16.31 -16.44 4.76
C GLU A 183 15.03 -17.24 4.83
N LYS A 184 14.34 -17.24 5.97
CA LYS A 184 13.06 -17.95 6.16
C LYS A 184 11.97 -17.44 5.24
N MET A 185 11.83 -16.12 5.06
CA MET A 185 10.87 -15.54 4.12
C MET A 185 11.16 -15.96 2.68
N ASN A 186 12.43 -16.03 2.28
CA ASN A 186 12.83 -16.53 0.97
C ASN A 186 12.46 -18.01 0.77
N GLU A 187 12.64 -18.84 1.80
CA GLU A 187 12.31 -20.28 1.75
C GLU A 187 10.82 -20.54 1.50
N VAL A 188 9.95 -19.80 2.20
CA VAL A 188 8.49 -19.99 2.08
C VAL A 188 7.88 -19.26 0.88
N GLY A 189 8.63 -18.36 0.22
CA GLY A 189 8.10 -17.53 -0.87
C GLY A 189 7.28 -16.34 -0.39
N MET A 190 7.57 -15.82 0.80
CA MET A 190 6.96 -14.58 1.31
C MET A 190 7.75 -13.38 0.79
N LEU A 191 7.07 -12.47 0.07
CA LEU A 191 7.70 -11.28 -0.50
C LEU A 191 8.15 -10.32 0.60
N ILE A 192 9.44 -10.00 0.62
CA ILE A 192 10.03 -9.05 1.56
C ILE A 192 9.75 -7.62 1.10
N ASP A 193 9.13 -6.84 1.96
CA ASP A 193 8.85 -5.42 1.73
C ASP A 193 9.78 -4.54 2.60
N LEU A 194 10.42 -3.57 1.97
CA LEU A 194 11.42 -2.68 2.56
C LEU A 194 10.89 -1.27 2.85
N SER A 195 9.59 -1.04 2.64
CA SER A 195 8.97 0.22 3.09
C SER A 195 9.19 0.40 4.59
N HIS A 196 9.35 1.64 5.03
CA HIS A 196 9.62 2.00 6.43
C HIS A 196 10.99 1.62 6.99
N THR A 197 11.81 0.80 6.33
CA THR A 197 13.17 0.53 6.80
C THR A 197 14.03 1.79 6.69
N ASN A 198 15.08 1.89 7.53
CA ASN A 198 16.15 2.83 7.25
C ASN A 198 17.02 2.33 6.07
N MET A 199 17.89 3.19 5.55
CA MET A 199 18.68 2.89 4.36
C MET A 199 19.66 1.73 4.57
N GLN A 200 20.20 1.56 5.78
CA GLN A 200 21.12 0.47 6.10
C GLN A 200 20.38 -0.88 6.16
N THR A 201 19.24 -0.94 6.86
CA THR A 201 18.40 -2.16 6.89
C THR A 201 17.95 -2.54 5.47
N MET A 202 17.62 -1.55 4.62
CA MET A 202 17.26 -1.79 3.22
C MET A 202 18.43 -2.43 2.46
N SER A 203 19.63 -1.85 2.53
CA SER A 203 20.83 -2.37 1.86
C SER A 203 21.16 -3.78 2.33
N ASP A 204 21.22 -4.00 3.65
CA ASP A 204 21.54 -5.31 4.23
C ASP A 204 20.53 -6.38 3.79
N THR A 205 19.23 -6.01 3.70
CA THR A 205 18.17 -6.94 3.28
C THR A 205 18.30 -7.28 1.80
N VAL A 206 18.59 -6.29 0.94
CA VAL A 206 18.82 -6.52 -0.50
C VAL A 206 20.00 -7.47 -0.71
N ASP A 207 21.08 -7.29 0.03
CA ASP A 207 22.25 -8.16 -0.06
C ASP A 207 21.95 -9.59 0.44
N ALA A 208 21.26 -9.72 1.57
CA ALA A 208 20.95 -11.01 2.18
C ALA A 208 19.87 -11.80 1.41
N SER A 209 18.91 -11.13 0.76
CA SER A 209 17.83 -11.81 0.04
C SER A 209 18.34 -12.56 -1.18
N LYS A 210 17.85 -13.79 -1.38
CA LYS A 210 18.15 -14.63 -2.57
C LYS A 210 17.19 -14.37 -3.73
N VAL A 211 16.08 -13.65 -3.48
CA VAL A 211 15.03 -13.33 -4.45
C VAL A 211 14.79 -11.82 -4.49
N PRO A 212 14.10 -11.29 -5.53
CA PRO A 212 13.72 -9.88 -5.57
C PRO A 212 12.92 -9.43 -4.35
N VAL A 213 13.09 -8.16 -3.97
CA VAL A 213 12.40 -7.50 -2.86
C VAL A 213 11.54 -6.35 -3.38
N ILE A 214 10.57 -5.90 -2.60
CA ILE A 214 9.74 -4.74 -2.95
C ILE A 214 9.94 -3.60 -1.93
N VAL A 215 9.85 -2.37 -2.39
CA VAL A 215 9.52 -1.21 -1.56
C VAL A 215 8.10 -0.84 -1.94
N SER A 216 7.11 -1.38 -1.23
CA SER A 216 5.71 -1.31 -1.66
C SER A 216 5.18 0.12 -1.74
N HIS A 217 5.62 1.03 -0.82
CA HIS A 217 5.18 2.42 -0.77
C HIS A 217 6.25 3.35 -0.21
N THR A 218 6.82 4.19 -1.07
CA THR A 218 7.83 5.21 -0.73
C THR A 218 7.72 6.40 -1.69
N ALA A 219 8.60 7.38 -1.54
CA ALA A 219 8.85 8.42 -2.54
C ALA A 219 10.37 8.63 -2.69
N CYS A 220 10.79 9.56 -3.54
CA CYS A 220 12.20 9.78 -3.85
C CYS A 220 12.80 10.87 -2.95
N GLU A 221 13.82 10.56 -2.17
CA GLU A 221 14.49 11.55 -1.30
C GLU A 221 15.11 12.68 -2.10
N ALA A 222 15.68 12.39 -3.28
CA ALA A 222 16.27 13.38 -4.16
C ALA A 222 15.26 14.38 -4.76
N VAL A 223 13.96 14.03 -4.84
CA VAL A 223 12.89 14.93 -5.30
C VAL A 223 12.34 15.76 -4.14
N TYR A 224 12.11 15.10 -3.00
CA TYR A 224 11.63 15.77 -1.79
C TYR A 224 12.24 15.10 -0.55
N LYS A 225 13.06 15.86 0.18
CA LYS A 225 13.75 15.34 1.35
C LYS A 225 12.77 15.02 2.48
N ASN A 226 12.61 13.75 2.77
CA ASN A 226 11.81 13.23 3.87
C ASN A 226 12.43 11.91 4.37
N ILE A 227 12.42 11.69 5.67
CA ILE A 227 13.00 10.49 6.29
C ILE A 227 12.34 9.18 5.83
N ARG A 228 11.09 9.23 5.31
CA ARG A 228 10.34 8.10 4.75
C ARG A 228 10.74 7.77 3.32
N ASN A 229 11.45 8.67 2.64
CA ASN A 229 11.75 8.53 1.22
C ASN A 229 13.04 7.73 1.01
N THR A 230 13.06 6.98 -0.07
CA THR A 230 14.19 6.12 -0.45
C THR A 230 15.22 6.92 -1.25
N THR A 231 16.50 6.71 -0.95
CA THR A 231 17.60 7.33 -1.69
C THR A 231 17.77 6.72 -3.08
N ASP A 232 18.37 7.46 -4.02
CA ASP A 232 18.68 6.97 -5.36
C ASP A 232 19.59 5.72 -5.33
N GLU A 233 20.51 5.67 -4.37
CA GLU A 233 21.39 4.52 -4.18
C GLU A 233 20.60 3.27 -3.85
N ASN A 234 19.73 3.33 -2.84
CA ASN A 234 18.91 2.21 -2.42
C ASN A 234 17.88 1.81 -3.51
N MET A 235 17.34 2.77 -4.27
CA MET A 235 16.49 2.44 -5.43
C MET A 235 17.25 1.62 -6.47
N ARG A 236 18.52 1.96 -6.75
CA ARG A 236 19.37 1.16 -7.67
C ARG A 236 19.67 -0.21 -7.10
N PHE A 237 19.93 -0.34 -5.79
CA PHE A 237 20.15 -1.64 -5.14
C PHE A 237 18.94 -2.55 -5.30
N VAL A 238 17.75 -2.04 -5.00
CA VAL A 238 16.49 -2.78 -5.17
C VAL A 238 16.26 -3.17 -6.63
N ALA A 239 16.45 -2.25 -7.57
CA ALA A 239 16.30 -2.51 -9.01
C ALA A 239 17.29 -3.54 -9.52
N ASN A 240 18.57 -3.45 -9.14
CA ASN A 240 19.62 -4.40 -9.53
C ASN A 240 19.33 -5.83 -9.03
N LYS A 241 18.59 -5.96 -7.93
CA LYS A 241 18.09 -7.25 -7.40
C LYS A 241 16.86 -7.77 -8.15
N GLY A 242 16.35 -7.02 -9.15
CA GLY A 242 15.09 -7.35 -9.83
C GLY A 242 13.83 -6.83 -9.12
N GLY A 243 14.00 -6.07 -8.05
CA GLY A 243 12.91 -5.58 -7.20
C GLY A 243 12.04 -4.48 -7.84
N VAL A 244 11.08 -3.99 -7.08
CA VAL A 244 10.11 -2.96 -7.50
C VAL A 244 9.96 -1.89 -6.43
N ILE A 245 9.81 -0.63 -6.85
CA ILE A 245 9.63 0.54 -5.99
C ILE A 245 8.25 1.14 -6.29
N GLY A 246 7.33 1.06 -5.31
CA GLY A 246 5.99 1.64 -5.35
C GLY A 246 6.00 3.09 -4.88
N ILE A 247 5.50 4.02 -5.69
CA ILE A 247 5.41 5.44 -5.32
C ILE A 247 4.11 5.71 -4.59
N CYS A 248 4.23 6.22 -3.34
CA CYS A 248 3.11 6.47 -2.45
C CYS A 248 2.41 7.81 -2.73
N GLN A 249 1.15 7.91 -2.27
CA GLN A 249 0.28 9.07 -2.49
C GLN A 249 0.08 9.89 -1.20
N ILE A 250 0.88 9.66 -0.19
CA ILE A 250 0.87 10.46 1.05
C ILE A 250 1.56 11.79 0.75
N ARG A 251 0.76 12.86 0.64
CA ARG A 251 1.26 14.18 0.22
C ARG A 251 2.49 14.66 1.00
N PRO A 252 2.58 14.56 2.33
CA PRO A 252 3.76 14.98 3.09
C PRO A 252 5.08 14.27 2.74
N PHE A 253 5.02 13.11 2.08
CA PHE A 253 6.22 12.42 1.58
C PHE A 253 6.58 12.85 0.16
N VAL A 254 5.60 13.40 -0.57
CA VAL A 254 5.75 13.85 -1.95
C VAL A 254 6.11 15.34 -2.04
N THR A 255 5.47 16.16 -1.21
CA THR A 255 5.66 17.62 -1.20
C THR A 255 5.01 18.27 0.02
N ASN A 256 5.51 19.46 0.42
CA ASN A 256 4.83 20.32 1.40
C ASN A 256 3.75 21.22 0.76
N ILE A 257 3.67 21.26 -0.57
CA ILE A 257 2.72 22.10 -1.31
C ILE A 257 1.42 21.33 -1.52
N ARG A 258 0.26 21.97 -1.28
CA ARG A 258 -1.04 21.35 -1.53
C ARG A 258 -1.49 21.52 -2.99
N LYS A 259 -1.52 22.76 -3.47
CA LYS A 259 -1.96 23.08 -4.84
C LYS A 259 -0.93 22.60 -5.85
N GLY A 260 -1.31 21.69 -6.74
CA GLY A 260 -0.40 21.09 -7.73
C GLY A 260 0.44 19.95 -7.17
N ALA A 261 0.08 19.37 -6.02
CA ALA A 261 0.76 18.22 -5.44
C ALA A 261 0.78 17.01 -6.39
N PHE A 262 -0.20 16.88 -7.27
CA PHE A 262 -0.24 15.82 -8.27
C PHE A 262 0.92 15.89 -9.25
N GLU A 263 1.33 17.06 -9.70
CA GLU A 263 2.50 17.22 -10.56
C GLU A 263 3.80 16.79 -9.84
N HIS A 264 3.91 17.09 -8.54
CA HIS A 264 5.03 16.60 -7.73
C HIS A 264 5.02 15.07 -7.62
N TYR A 265 3.85 14.46 -7.44
CA TYR A 265 3.70 13.01 -7.42
C TYR A 265 4.19 12.37 -8.74
N LEU A 266 3.80 12.91 -9.88
CA LEU A 266 4.29 12.45 -11.18
C LEU A 266 5.81 12.63 -11.34
N ASN A 267 6.38 13.71 -10.77
CA ASN A 267 7.84 13.92 -10.78
C ASN A 267 8.57 12.81 -10.00
N HIS A 268 7.99 12.31 -8.89
CA HIS A 268 8.58 11.17 -8.17
C HIS A 268 8.58 9.91 -9.03
N ILE A 269 7.51 9.63 -9.77
CA ILE A 269 7.45 8.47 -10.68
C ILE A 269 8.52 8.59 -11.77
N GLU A 270 8.62 9.74 -12.44
CA GLU A 270 9.63 9.98 -13.47
C GLU A 270 11.06 9.86 -12.94
N HIS A 271 11.32 10.43 -11.75
CA HIS A 271 12.63 10.33 -11.11
C HIS A 271 12.98 8.88 -10.77
N ALA A 272 12.05 8.13 -10.16
CA ALA A 272 12.26 6.72 -9.85
C ALA A 272 12.55 5.90 -11.11
N ILE A 273 11.83 6.15 -12.22
CA ILE A 273 12.10 5.50 -13.52
C ILE A 273 13.48 5.87 -14.05
N LYS A 274 13.89 7.13 -13.94
CA LYS A 274 15.23 7.57 -14.35
C LYS A 274 16.34 6.87 -13.56
N VAL A 275 16.11 6.58 -12.28
CA VAL A 275 17.09 6.00 -11.35
C VAL A 275 17.13 4.48 -11.44
N ALA A 276 15.96 3.85 -11.42
CA ALA A 276 15.78 2.39 -11.29
C ALA A 276 15.43 1.70 -12.62
N GLY A 277 14.92 2.45 -13.60
CA GLY A 277 14.39 1.90 -14.86
C GLY A 277 12.90 1.61 -14.79
N ILE A 278 12.24 1.62 -15.97
CA ILE A 278 10.78 1.49 -16.12
C ILE A 278 10.24 0.14 -15.62
N ASP A 279 11.05 -0.90 -15.59
CA ASP A 279 10.66 -2.25 -15.15
C ASP A 279 10.64 -2.41 -13.60
N HIS A 280 11.08 -1.38 -12.89
CA HIS A 280 11.28 -1.41 -11.43
C HIS A 280 10.45 -0.38 -10.67
N VAL A 281 9.52 0.32 -11.32
CA VAL A 281 8.68 1.34 -10.69
C VAL A 281 7.21 0.98 -10.78
N SER A 282 6.48 1.17 -9.70
CA SER A 282 5.05 0.90 -9.62
C SER A 282 4.29 1.91 -8.77
N ILE A 283 2.99 1.67 -8.57
CA ILE A 283 2.14 2.41 -7.64
C ILE A 283 2.00 1.60 -6.35
N GLY A 284 2.17 2.29 -5.21
CA GLY A 284 1.81 1.81 -3.90
C GLY A 284 1.14 2.94 -3.13
N SER A 285 -0.20 3.00 -3.20
CA SER A 285 -0.92 4.24 -2.86
C SER A 285 -0.80 4.65 -1.40
N ASP A 286 -0.77 3.70 -0.49
CA ASP A 286 -0.87 3.90 0.96
C ASP A 286 -2.12 4.72 1.34
N ARG A 287 -3.24 4.49 0.63
CA ARG A 287 -4.42 5.35 0.72
C ARG A 287 -5.74 4.59 0.78
N ASP A 288 -6.67 5.20 1.55
CA ASP A 288 -8.10 4.91 1.55
C ASP A 288 -8.74 5.33 0.21
N HIS A 289 -9.74 4.59 -0.26
CA HIS A 289 -10.46 4.89 -1.50
C HIS A 289 -11.68 5.81 -1.32
N ARG A 290 -12.08 6.14 -0.10
CA ARG A 290 -13.12 7.14 0.15
C ARG A 290 -12.65 8.51 -0.34
N VAL A 291 -13.59 9.36 -0.73
CA VAL A 291 -13.33 10.79 -0.80
C VAL A 291 -13.21 11.30 0.65
N ILE A 292 -12.02 11.74 1.02
CA ILE A 292 -11.74 12.21 2.37
C ILE A 292 -12.05 13.70 2.45
N GLU A 293 -12.96 14.06 3.33
CA GLU A 293 -13.23 15.45 3.74
C GLU A 293 -12.54 15.72 5.07
N MET A 294 -11.94 16.92 5.19
CA MET A 294 -11.27 17.35 6.44
C MET A 294 -12.29 17.79 7.47
N SER A 295 -13.18 16.87 7.88
CA SER A 295 -14.16 17.09 8.92
C SER A 295 -13.58 16.86 10.32
N ASP A 296 -14.25 17.38 11.35
CA ASP A 296 -13.87 17.16 12.75
C ASP A 296 -13.91 15.67 13.12
N GLU A 297 -14.83 14.89 12.52
CA GLU A 297 -14.95 13.45 12.71
C GLU A 297 -13.74 12.72 12.14
N TYR A 298 -13.29 13.09 10.92
CA TYR A 298 -12.12 12.49 10.31
C TYR A 298 -10.84 12.85 11.07
N ILE A 299 -10.71 14.10 11.51
CA ILE A 299 -9.60 14.53 12.37
C ILE A 299 -9.59 13.74 13.68
N ALA A 300 -10.76 13.49 14.28
CA ALA A 300 -10.87 12.68 15.49
C ALA A 300 -10.53 11.19 15.24
N GLU A 301 -10.88 10.62 14.07
CA GLU A 301 -10.50 9.28 13.64
C GLU A 301 -8.96 9.17 13.61
N LEU A 302 -8.31 10.08 12.92
CA LEU A 302 -6.85 10.09 12.77
C LEU A 302 -6.10 10.33 14.10
N LYS A 303 -6.61 11.20 14.95
CA LYS A 303 -6.06 11.38 16.32
C LYS A 303 -6.10 10.08 17.12
N ARG A 304 -7.12 9.25 16.92
CA ARG A 304 -7.19 7.93 17.57
C ARG A 304 -6.19 6.92 16.98
N GLU A 305 -5.98 6.96 15.66
CA GLU A 305 -5.05 6.07 14.96
C GLU A 305 -3.59 6.44 15.22
N GLU A 306 -3.25 7.73 15.21
CA GLU A 306 -1.88 8.24 15.37
C GLU A 306 -1.49 8.54 16.83
N GLY A 307 -2.49 8.70 17.71
CA GLY A 307 -2.25 9.01 19.12
C GLY A 307 -1.51 10.31 19.33
N ASN A 308 -0.49 10.31 20.21
CA ASN A 308 0.32 11.49 20.52
C ASN A 308 1.23 11.96 19.39
N ASN A 309 1.36 11.18 18.31
CA ASN A 309 2.15 11.52 17.14
C ASN A 309 1.34 12.31 16.08
N PHE A 310 0.08 12.61 16.37
CA PHE A 310 -0.79 13.36 15.49
C PHE A 310 -0.31 14.80 15.30
N ASP A 311 0.15 15.11 14.10
CA ASP A 311 0.61 16.44 13.71
C ASP A 311 -0.24 16.96 12.54
N THR A 312 -0.91 18.09 12.74
CA THR A 312 -1.76 18.72 11.73
C THR A 312 -0.99 19.65 10.77
N SER A 313 0.29 19.91 11.02
CA SER A 313 1.10 20.84 10.21
C SER A 313 1.22 20.41 8.74
N HIS A 314 1.04 19.11 8.47
CA HIS A 314 1.14 18.51 7.14
C HIS A 314 -0.20 18.16 6.50
N TRP A 315 -1.33 18.66 7.04
CA TRP A 315 -2.68 18.34 6.55
C TRP A 315 -3.07 19.12 5.29
N PRO A 316 -3.89 18.52 4.39
CA PRO A 316 -4.34 17.13 4.35
C PRO A 316 -3.22 16.16 3.93
N LEU A 317 -3.34 14.87 4.31
CA LEU A 317 -2.38 13.83 3.91
C LEU A 317 -2.57 13.36 2.47
N PHE A 318 -3.69 13.69 1.83
CA PHE A 318 -4.00 13.31 0.46
C PHE A 318 -3.55 14.38 -0.55
N ILE A 319 -3.40 13.94 -1.78
CA ILE A 319 -3.27 14.77 -2.98
C ILE A 319 -4.68 14.97 -3.51
N ASP A 320 -5.11 16.23 -3.71
CA ASP A 320 -6.50 16.57 -4.02
C ASP A 320 -7.03 15.81 -5.25
N GLU A 321 -6.24 15.69 -6.31
CA GLU A 321 -6.59 15.00 -7.56
C GLU A 321 -6.71 13.48 -7.39
N LEU A 322 -6.06 12.90 -6.37
CA LEU A 322 -6.05 11.46 -6.08
C LEU A 322 -6.99 11.09 -4.93
N ASN A 323 -7.76 12.03 -4.43
CA ASN A 323 -8.65 11.81 -3.30
C ASN A 323 -9.98 11.17 -3.75
N GLY A 324 -10.01 9.85 -3.77
CA GLY A 324 -11.20 9.09 -4.10
C GLY A 324 -10.93 7.81 -4.93
N PRO A 325 -12.00 7.13 -5.37
CA PRO A 325 -11.91 5.80 -5.97
C PRO A 325 -11.31 5.78 -7.38
N ARG A 326 -11.31 6.92 -8.10
CA ARG A 326 -10.87 7.00 -9.50
C ARG A 326 -9.40 7.40 -9.67
N ARG A 327 -8.61 7.33 -8.62
CA ARG A 327 -7.20 7.76 -8.62
C ARG A 327 -6.34 7.07 -9.68
N MET A 328 -6.60 5.81 -9.98
CA MET A 328 -5.80 5.06 -10.96
C MET A 328 -5.97 5.60 -12.38
N GLU A 329 -7.17 6.02 -12.76
CA GLU A 329 -7.42 6.71 -14.04
C GLU A 329 -6.69 8.06 -14.09
N VAL A 330 -6.74 8.83 -13.00
CA VAL A 330 -6.08 10.14 -12.91
C VAL A 330 -4.55 10.00 -13.09
N ILE A 331 -3.95 8.98 -12.47
CA ILE A 331 -2.51 8.69 -12.62
C ILE A 331 -2.19 8.29 -14.06
N TRP A 332 -2.97 7.37 -14.62
CA TRP A 332 -2.81 6.95 -16.01
C TRP A 332 -2.83 8.13 -16.96
N ASP A 333 -3.86 8.97 -16.86
CA ASP A 333 -4.01 10.15 -17.71
C ASP A 333 -2.90 11.19 -17.50
N GLY A 334 -2.45 11.36 -16.26
CA GLY A 334 -1.34 12.24 -15.93
C GLY A 334 -0.03 11.80 -16.59
N LEU A 335 0.33 10.53 -16.47
CA LEU A 335 1.53 9.97 -17.09
C LEU A 335 1.42 9.96 -18.63
N LYS A 336 0.24 9.65 -19.18
CA LYS A 336 -0.01 9.72 -20.62
C LYS A 336 0.19 11.13 -21.18
N LYS A 337 -0.27 12.18 -20.47
CA LYS A 337 -0.02 13.58 -20.83
C LYS A 337 1.48 13.94 -20.81
N ARG A 338 2.28 13.26 -20.01
CA ARG A 338 3.74 13.40 -19.95
C ARG A 338 4.49 12.61 -21.02
N GLY A 339 3.76 11.92 -21.92
CA GLY A 339 4.32 11.22 -23.08
C GLY A 339 4.65 9.74 -22.85
N PHE A 340 4.22 9.14 -21.74
CA PHE A 340 4.40 7.71 -21.53
C PHE A 340 3.58 6.91 -22.54
N SER A 341 4.22 5.91 -23.16
CA SER A 341 3.55 4.95 -24.02
C SER A 341 2.61 4.04 -23.22
N GLU A 342 1.62 3.44 -23.86
CA GLU A 342 0.70 2.50 -23.20
C GLU A 342 1.44 1.34 -22.52
N ARG A 343 2.51 0.84 -23.14
CA ARG A 343 3.34 -0.22 -22.57
C ARG A 343 4.06 0.21 -21.29
N GLU A 344 4.55 1.44 -21.21
CA GLU A 344 5.18 1.99 -20.00
C GLU A 344 4.14 2.22 -18.90
N LEU A 345 2.95 2.70 -19.27
CA LEU A 345 1.82 2.86 -18.34
C LEU A 345 1.40 1.51 -17.75
N GLU A 346 1.23 0.47 -18.55
CA GLU A 346 0.93 -0.88 -18.07
C GLU A 346 1.96 -1.40 -17.07
N LYS A 347 3.27 -1.17 -17.33
CA LYS A 347 4.34 -1.55 -16.42
C LYS A 347 4.19 -0.89 -15.06
N VAL A 348 4.08 0.45 -15.04
CA VAL A 348 4.00 1.23 -13.80
C VAL A 348 2.69 0.94 -13.05
N MET A 349 1.58 0.80 -13.76
CA MET A 349 0.27 0.65 -13.13
C MET A 349 0.02 -0.75 -12.57
N GLY A 350 0.74 -1.79 -13.05
CA GLY A 350 0.46 -3.13 -12.51
C GLY A 350 1.41 -4.25 -12.92
N LEU A 351 1.95 -4.26 -14.16
CA LEU A 351 2.75 -5.39 -14.64
C LEU A 351 4.03 -5.60 -13.83
N ASN A 352 4.65 -4.54 -13.29
CA ASN A 352 5.84 -4.67 -12.46
C ASN A 352 5.52 -5.33 -11.12
N ASN A 353 4.40 -4.97 -10.48
CA ASN A 353 3.92 -5.63 -9.27
C ASN A 353 3.54 -7.10 -9.56
N TYR A 354 2.85 -7.34 -10.67
CA TYR A 354 2.50 -8.70 -11.09
C TYR A 354 3.76 -9.57 -11.29
N ARG A 355 4.80 -9.02 -11.94
CA ARG A 355 6.06 -9.71 -12.17
C ARG A 355 6.72 -10.15 -10.87
N ILE A 356 6.91 -9.24 -9.93
CA ILE A 356 7.59 -9.56 -8.67
C ILE A 356 6.79 -10.56 -7.82
N TYR A 357 5.45 -10.42 -7.78
CA TYR A 357 4.60 -11.40 -7.10
C TYR A 357 4.66 -12.77 -7.76
N LYS A 358 4.69 -12.83 -9.10
CA LYS A 358 4.84 -14.08 -9.85
C LYS A 358 6.18 -14.76 -9.57
N GLU A 359 7.23 -13.98 -9.44
CA GLU A 359 8.60 -14.49 -9.25
C GLU A 359 8.81 -15.04 -7.84
N VAL A 360 8.23 -14.39 -6.82
CA VAL A 360 8.47 -14.70 -5.41
C VAL A 360 7.33 -15.52 -4.79
N VAL A 361 6.08 -15.14 -5.07
CA VAL A 361 4.89 -15.74 -4.44
C VAL A 361 4.32 -16.90 -5.25
N GLY A 362 4.47 -16.86 -6.59
CA GLY A 362 4.02 -17.91 -7.51
C GLY A 362 2.73 -17.62 -8.27
#